data_3fc98e04c1ae47def2c766907f05d1e8
#
_entry.id   3fc98e04c1ae47def2c766907f05d1e8
#
_cell.length_a   1.000
_cell.length_b   1.000
_cell.length_c   1.000
_cell.angle_alpha   90.00
_cell.angle_beta   90.00
_cell.angle_gamma   90.00
#
_symmetry.space_group_name_H-M   'P 1'
#
loop_
_entity.id
_entity.type
_entity.pdbx_description
1 polymer ?
#
loop_
_entity_poly.entity_id
_entity_poly.type
_entity_poly.pdbx_seq_one_letter_code
_entity_poly.pdbx_strand_id
1 'polypeptide(L)'
;MLGRPKLVLASGSPRRLGLLNQAGIEPDALRPADVDETPKRGELPRACANRLARAKADAALKSVQLDDELRGAFILAADTVVAVGRRILPKANLVDEASQCLRLLSGRNHRVYTAICLVTPKETFRQRLIETRVRFKRLSEEDIQAYIGSGEWRGKAGGYAVQGIAGSFVVKMVGSYTNVVGLPLYESVTLLGGEGFPVRFGWLNAS
;
A
#
# COMPACT_ATOMS: atom_id res chain seq x y z
N MET A 1 26.64 -16.72 15.24
CA MET A 1 25.76 -16.82 14.07
C MET A 1 25.33 -15.40 13.72
N LEU A 2 25.67 -14.91 12.55
CA LEU A 2 25.10 -13.65 12.06
C LEU A 2 23.59 -13.88 11.91
N GLY A 3 22.76 -13.17 12.68
CA GLY A 3 21.32 -13.24 12.58
C GLY A 3 20.84 -12.86 11.17
N ARG A 4 19.58 -13.17 10.82
CA ARG A 4 19.02 -12.72 9.54
C ARG A 4 19.11 -11.19 9.44
N PRO A 5 19.28 -10.64 8.23
CA PRO A 5 19.17 -9.20 8.03
C PRO A 5 17.85 -8.67 8.57
N LYS A 6 17.87 -7.53 9.24
CA LYS A 6 16.65 -6.88 9.75
C LYS A 6 15.84 -6.26 8.62
N LEU A 7 14.51 -6.24 8.79
CA LEU A 7 13.57 -5.61 7.89
C LEU A 7 12.73 -4.58 8.64
N VAL A 8 12.67 -3.37 8.11
CA VAL A 8 11.80 -2.29 8.59
C VAL A 8 10.66 -2.08 7.60
N LEU A 9 9.43 -2.09 8.08
CA LEU A 9 8.28 -1.66 7.29
C LEU A 9 8.03 -0.16 7.54
N ALA A 10 8.25 0.67 6.52
CA ALA A 10 8.03 2.11 6.57
C ALA A 10 6.53 2.44 6.35
N SER A 11 5.68 1.93 7.22
CA SER A 11 4.22 2.11 7.11
C SER A 11 3.54 1.89 8.45
N GLY A 12 2.57 2.76 8.77
CA GLY A 12 1.63 2.57 9.88
C GLY A 12 0.37 1.79 9.51
N SER A 13 0.29 1.24 8.29
CA SER A 13 -0.90 0.51 7.82
C SER A 13 -0.94 -0.92 8.35
N PRO A 14 -1.93 -1.28 9.21
CA PRO A 14 -2.07 -2.67 9.68
C PRO A 14 -2.29 -3.67 8.55
N ARG A 15 -2.89 -3.22 7.44
CA ARG A 15 -3.14 -4.07 6.27
C ARG A 15 -1.85 -4.50 5.58
N ARG A 16 -0.88 -3.59 5.45
CA ARG A 16 0.44 -3.90 4.87
C ARG A 16 1.23 -4.85 5.74
N LEU A 17 1.19 -4.63 7.05
CA LEU A 17 1.77 -5.56 8.01
C LEU A 17 1.13 -6.94 7.91
N GLY A 18 -0.22 -7.01 7.90
CA GLY A 18 -0.94 -8.28 7.75
C GLY A 18 -0.61 -9.01 6.44
N LEU A 19 -0.41 -8.29 5.34
CA LEU A 19 0.02 -8.89 4.06
C LEU A 19 1.45 -9.45 4.13
N LEU A 20 2.39 -8.76 4.77
CA LEU A 20 3.74 -9.30 4.97
C LEU A 20 3.71 -10.56 5.83
N ASN A 21 2.96 -10.53 6.93
CA ASN A 21 2.79 -11.69 7.83
C ASN A 21 2.16 -12.87 7.09
N GLN A 22 1.19 -12.62 6.20
CA GLN A 22 0.60 -13.65 5.33
C GLN A 22 1.64 -14.32 4.44
N ALA A 23 2.68 -13.58 4.03
CA ALA A 23 3.81 -14.13 3.27
C ALA A 23 4.90 -14.75 4.16
N GLY A 24 4.68 -14.90 5.46
CA GLY A 24 5.66 -15.41 6.42
C GLY A 24 6.83 -14.47 6.65
N ILE A 25 6.65 -13.17 6.38
CA ILE A 25 7.69 -12.15 6.56
C ILE A 25 7.24 -11.23 7.69
N GLU A 26 7.92 -11.32 8.82
CA GLU A 26 7.71 -10.44 9.96
C GLU A 26 8.77 -9.34 9.98
N PRO A 27 8.38 -8.06 9.89
CA PRO A 27 9.33 -6.95 10.00
C PRO A 27 9.82 -6.81 11.45
N ASP A 28 11.09 -6.48 11.63
CA ASP A 28 11.71 -6.28 12.95
C ASP A 28 11.26 -4.97 13.60
N ALA A 29 10.85 -3.99 12.78
CA ALA A 29 10.33 -2.71 13.25
C ALA A 29 9.36 -2.08 12.26
N LEU A 30 8.43 -1.28 12.80
CA LEU A 30 7.56 -0.38 12.06
C LEU A 30 8.09 1.05 12.21
N ARG A 31 8.29 1.73 11.09
CA ARG A 31 8.73 3.15 11.07
C ARG A 31 7.79 3.92 10.10
N PRO A 32 6.59 4.29 10.54
CA PRO A 32 5.72 5.16 9.76
C PRO A 32 6.46 6.44 9.42
N ALA A 33 6.42 6.84 8.16
CA ALA A 33 7.03 8.08 7.71
C ALA A 33 5.95 9.15 7.52
N ASP A 34 6.14 10.29 8.14
CA ASP A 34 5.32 11.47 7.92
C ASP A 34 5.88 12.22 6.71
N VAL A 35 5.09 12.23 5.62
CA VAL A 35 5.44 12.90 4.38
C VAL A 35 4.19 13.60 3.83
N ASP A 36 4.39 14.71 3.12
CA ASP A 36 3.29 15.37 2.41
C ASP A 36 2.77 14.48 1.27
N GLU A 37 1.60 13.90 1.48
CA GLU A 37 0.93 13.01 0.53
C GLU A 37 0.09 13.75 -0.52
N THR A 38 0.05 15.09 -0.48
CA THR A 38 -0.72 15.91 -1.41
C THR A 38 -0.24 15.70 -2.86
N PRO A 39 -1.14 15.32 -3.80
CA PRO A 39 -0.78 15.25 -5.20
C PRO A 39 -0.34 16.63 -5.73
N LYS A 40 0.74 16.67 -6.48
CA LYS A 40 1.21 17.90 -7.11
C LYS A 40 0.28 18.31 -8.27
N ARG A 41 0.24 19.59 -8.58
CA ARG A 41 -0.57 20.10 -9.72
C ARG A 41 -0.22 19.35 -11.00
N GLY A 42 -1.20 18.70 -11.63
CA GLY A 42 -1.02 17.96 -12.87
C GLY A 42 -0.30 16.60 -12.73
N GLU A 43 0.00 16.18 -11.52
CA GLU A 43 0.69 14.90 -11.27
C GLU A 43 -0.19 13.72 -11.70
N LEU A 44 0.42 12.81 -12.46
CA LEU A 44 -0.26 11.57 -12.86
C LEU A 44 -0.31 10.57 -11.69
N PRO A 45 -1.38 9.75 -11.57
CA PRO A 45 -1.52 8.78 -10.48
C PRO A 45 -0.31 7.87 -10.30
N ARG A 46 0.31 7.40 -11.40
CA ARG A 46 1.51 6.55 -11.37
C ARG A 46 2.73 7.27 -10.80
N ALA A 47 2.91 8.53 -11.20
CA ALA A 47 4.02 9.37 -10.72
C ALA A 47 3.84 9.68 -9.23
N CYS A 48 2.61 10.00 -8.81
CA CYS A 48 2.26 10.26 -7.41
C CYS A 48 2.60 9.05 -6.52
N ALA A 49 2.12 7.85 -6.87
CA ALA A 49 2.42 6.64 -6.11
C ALA A 49 3.93 6.38 -5.99
N ASN A 50 4.68 6.50 -7.09
CA ASN A 50 6.13 6.33 -7.09
C ASN A 50 6.85 7.35 -6.21
N ARG A 51 6.48 8.63 -6.33
CA ARG A 51 7.06 9.72 -5.53
C ARG A 51 6.83 9.50 -4.04
N LEU A 52 5.60 9.14 -3.67
CA LEU A 52 5.24 8.97 -2.26
C LEU A 52 5.91 7.73 -1.65
N ALA A 53 5.96 6.60 -2.37
CA ALA A 53 6.68 5.42 -1.90
C ALA A 53 8.17 5.72 -1.69
N ARG A 54 8.79 6.47 -2.61
CA ARG A 54 10.19 6.90 -2.50
C ARG A 54 10.38 7.85 -1.30
N ALA A 55 9.55 8.86 -1.16
CA ALA A 55 9.65 9.82 -0.07
C ALA A 55 9.52 9.14 1.31
N LYS A 56 8.60 8.16 1.43
CA LYS A 56 8.47 7.34 2.65
C LYS A 56 9.71 6.51 2.93
N ALA A 57 10.32 5.93 1.91
CA ALA A 57 11.56 5.17 2.04
C ALA A 57 12.73 6.06 2.47
N ASP A 58 12.86 7.24 1.87
CA ASP A 58 13.89 8.23 2.23
C ASP A 58 13.74 8.71 3.69
N ALA A 59 12.51 9.00 4.13
CA ALA A 59 12.25 9.43 5.51
C ALA A 59 12.53 8.31 6.52
N ALA A 60 12.14 7.07 6.20
CA ALA A 60 12.42 5.92 7.05
C ALA A 60 13.91 5.61 7.12
N LEU A 61 14.65 5.76 6.01
CA LEU A 61 16.12 5.57 6.00
C LEU A 61 16.79 6.51 7.00
N LYS A 62 16.43 7.79 7.02
CA LYS A 62 16.97 8.76 7.98
C LYS A 62 16.73 8.33 9.42
N SER A 63 15.53 7.84 9.73
CA SER A 63 15.19 7.33 11.07
C SER A 63 15.98 6.09 11.43
N VAL A 64 16.17 5.16 10.49
CA VAL A 64 16.93 3.91 10.67
C VAL A 64 18.42 4.17 10.86
N GLN A 65 18.99 5.17 10.18
CA GLN A 65 20.39 5.55 10.32
C GLN A 65 20.74 6.07 11.73
N LEU A 66 19.74 6.62 12.44
CA LEU A 66 19.89 7.11 13.82
C LEU A 66 19.68 6.03 14.89
N ASP A 67 19.26 4.84 14.47
CA ASP A 67 18.97 3.71 15.35
C ASP A 67 20.04 2.62 15.18
N ASP A 68 20.92 2.49 16.15
CA ASP A 68 22.07 1.56 16.06
C ASP A 68 21.62 0.09 15.90
N GLU A 69 20.44 -0.27 16.40
CA GLU A 69 19.90 -1.63 16.25
C GLU A 69 19.39 -1.90 14.84
N LEU A 70 18.93 -0.86 14.12
CA LEU A 70 18.31 -1.00 12.80
C LEU A 70 19.24 -0.57 11.67
N ARG A 71 20.43 -0.02 11.99
CA ARG A 71 21.39 0.40 10.97
C ARG A 71 21.75 -0.75 10.04
N GLY A 72 21.66 -0.51 8.73
CA GLY A 72 21.89 -1.54 7.72
C GLY A 72 20.72 -2.51 7.52
N ALA A 73 19.55 -2.23 8.08
CA ALA A 73 18.33 -3.00 7.79
C ALA A 73 17.83 -2.77 6.36
N PHE A 74 17.11 -3.74 5.82
CA PHE A 74 16.23 -3.50 4.67
C PHE A 74 15.05 -2.63 5.09
N ILE A 75 14.63 -1.69 4.23
CA ILE A 75 13.47 -0.83 4.49
C ILE A 75 12.49 -0.98 3.34
N LEU A 76 11.27 -1.44 3.63
CA LEU A 76 10.20 -1.55 2.65
C LEU A 76 9.15 -0.47 2.89
N ALA A 77 9.00 0.42 1.92
CA ALA A 77 7.96 1.43 1.88
C ALA A 77 6.96 1.13 0.77
N ALA A 78 5.72 1.57 0.93
CA ALA A 78 4.71 1.49 -0.10
C ALA A 78 3.76 2.68 -0.05
N ASP A 79 3.23 3.05 -1.23
CA ASP A 79 2.12 4.00 -1.32
C ASP A 79 1.09 3.55 -2.33
N THR A 80 -0.19 3.85 -2.04
CA THR A 80 -1.33 3.39 -2.85
C THR A 80 -2.19 4.56 -3.26
N VAL A 81 -2.40 4.69 -4.56
CA VAL A 81 -3.22 5.74 -5.20
C VAL A 81 -4.36 5.09 -5.97
N VAL A 82 -5.59 5.55 -5.72
CA VAL A 82 -6.78 5.18 -6.48
C VAL A 82 -7.13 6.29 -7.47
N ALA A 83 -7.43 5.94 -8.71
CA ALA A 83 -7.74 6.93 -9.73
C ALA A 83 -8.82 6.48 -10.74
N VAL A 84 -9.66 7.43 -11.14
CA VAL A 84 -10.58 7.30 -12.28
C VAL A 84 -10.01 8.12 -13.43
N GLY A 85 -9.55 7.45 -14.49
CA GLY A 85 -8.80 8.12 -15.55
C GLY A 85 -7.52 8.76 -14.97
N ARG A 86 -7.39 10.08 -15.10
CA ARG A 86 -6.27 10.86 -14.56
C ARG A 86 -6.55 11.47 -13.18
N ARG A 87 -7.81 11.41 -12.73
CA ARG A 87 -8.24 12.00 -11.46
C ARG A 87 -7.85 11.08 -10.31
N ILE A 88 -6.95 11.55 -9.46
CA ILE A 88 -6.60 10.91 -8.19
C ILE A 88 -7.75 11.13 -7.20
N LEU A 89 -8.15 10.06 -6.53
CA LEU A 89 -9.12 10.13 -5.43
C LEU A 89 -8.39 10.28 -4.10
N PRO A 90 -8.87 11.15 -3.19
CA PRO A 90 -8.23 11.38 -1.91
C PRO A 90 -8.30 10.14 -1.00
N LYS A 91 -7.49 10.15 0.06
CA LYS A 91 -7.78 9.38 1.25
C LYS A 91 -8.97 10.04 1.95
N ALA A 92 -10.10 9.34 2.02
CA ALA A 92 -11.30 9.90 2.60
C ALA A 92 -11.18 9.97 4.12
N ASN A 93 -11.24 11.17 4.67
CA ASN A 93 -11.25 11.44 6.12
C ASN A 93 -12.62 11.99 6.57
N LEU A 94 -13.38 12.57 5.64
CA LEU A 94 -14.72 13.10 5.86
C LEU A 94 -15.77 12.25 5.13
N VAL A 95 -16.98 12.21 5.68
CA VAL A 95 -18.13 11.48 5.09
C VAL A 95 -18.40 11.91 3.66
N ASP A 96 -18.36 13.23 3.40
CA ASP A 96 -18.61 13.80 2.08
C ASP A 96 -17.57 13.35 1.05
N GLU A 97 -16.30 13.28 1.45
CA GLU A 97 -15.22 12.80 0.58
C GLU A 97 -15.44 11.33 0.20
N ALA A 98 -15.80 10.50 1.18
CA ALA A 98 -16.09 9.08 0.95
C ALA A 98 -17.31 8.90 0.05
N SER A 99 -18.38 9.64 0.30
CA SER A 99 -19.60 9.62 -0.53
C SER A 99 -19.31 10.03 -1.98
N GLN A 100 -18.56 11.12 -2.18
CA GLN A 100 -18.15 11.57 -3.51
C GLN A 100 -17.29 10.52 -4.22
N CYS A 101 -16.34 9.90 -3.52
CA CYS A 101 -15.54 8.81 -4.07
C CYS A 101 -16.41 7.64 -4.53
N LEU A 102 -17.30 7.14 -3.68
CA LEU A 102 -18.18 6.02 -4.00
C LEU A 102 -19.10 6.32 -5.19
N ARG A 103 -19.70 7.52 -5.25
CA ARG A 103 -20.51 7.95 -6.39
C ARG A 103 -19.71 8.00 -7.68
N LEU A 104 -18.45 8.44 -7.62
CA LEU A 104 -17.57 8.47 -8.78
C LEU A 104 -17.15 7.06 -9.22
N LEU A 105 -16.98 6.12 -8.29
CA LEU A 105 -16.58 4.73 -8.57
C LEU A 105 -17.75 3.87 -9.04
N SER A 106 -18.99 4.24 -8.69
CA SER A 106 -20.22 3.48 -9.00
C SER A 106 -20.36 3.15 -10.48
N GLY A 107 -20.47 1.85 -10.82
CA GLY A 107 -20.61 1.35 -12.18
C GLY A 107 -19.40 1.53 -13.09
N ARG A 108 -18.27 1.97 -12.58
CA ARG A 108 -17.09 2.34 -13.40
C ARG A 108 -15.89 1.45 -13.15
N ASN A 109 -14.99 1.45 -14.14
CA ASN A 109 -13.63 0.97 -13.96
C ASN A 109 -12.78 2.09 -13.34
N HIS A 110 -11.96 1.70 -12.39
CA HIS A 110 -10.91 2.56 -11.83
C HIS A 110 -9.60 1.78 -11.73
N ARG A 111 -8.51 2.49 -11.47
CA ARG A 111 -7.20 1.90 -11.30
C ARG A 111 -6.67 2.16 -9.91
N VAL A 112 -6.02 1.14 -9.37
CA VAL A 112 -5.28 1.20 -8.12
C VAL A 112 -3.80 1.01 -8.45
N TYR A 113 -3.00 1.99 -8.12
CA TYR A 113 -1.56 1.98 -8.27
C TYR A 113 -0.92 1.86 -6.90
N THR A 114 -0.17 0.79 -6.66
CA THR A 114 0.70 0.72 -5.48
C THR A 114 2.14 0.68 -5.94
N ALA A 115 2.90 1.66 -5.51
CA ALA A 115 4.35 1.66 -5.63
C ALA A 115 4.96 1.09 -4.36
N ILE A 116 5.96 0.23 -4.52
CA ILE A 116 6.84 -0.22 -3.45
C ILE A 116 8.24 0.34 -3.68
N CYS A 117 8.92 0.68 -2.60
CA CYS A 117 10.31 1.13 -2.60
C CYS A 117 11.06 0.38 -1.52
N LEU A 118 12.04 -0.40 -1.93
CA LEU A 118 12.97 -1.12 -1.06
C LEU A 118 14.29 -0.35 -0.97
N VAL A 119 14.77 -0.11 0.24
CA VAL A 119 16.14 0.33 0.49
C VAL A 119 16.92 -0.88 1.00
N THR A 120 18.04 -1.16 0.36
CA THR A 120 18.94 -2.25 0.76
C THR A 120 19.90 -1.80 1.87
N PRO A 121 20.60 -2.72 2.56
CA PRO A 121 21.67 -2.38 3.52
C PRO A 121 22.79 -1.49 2.95
N LYS A 122 22.96 -1.50 1.62
CA LYS A 122 23.91 -0.64 0.89
C LYS A 122 23.29 0.70 0.47
N GLU A 123 22.12 1.05 1.04
CA GLU A 123 21.36 2.27 0.74
C GLU A 123 20.97 2.42 -0.74
N THR A 124 20.89 1.30 -1.45
CA THR A 124 20.42 1.28 -2.84
C THR A 124 18.90 1.19 -2.87
N PHE A 125 18.28 2.05 -3.66
CA PHE A 125 16.82 2.08 -3.81
C PHE A 125 16.37 1.24 -5.00
N ARG A 126 15.35 0.42 -4.76
CA ARG A 126 14.67 -0.39 -5.79
C ARG A 126 13.18 -0.10 -5.74
N GLN A 127 12.62 0.26 -6.88
CA GLN A 127 11.18 0.56 -6.97
C GLN A 127 10.46 -0.36 -7.94
N ARG A 128 9.19 -0.64 -7.64
CA ARG A 128 8.23 -1.28 -8.53
C ARG A 128 6.90 -0.54 -8.41
N LEU A 129 6.20 -0.43 -9.53
CA LEU A 129 4.85 0.13 -9.59
C LEU A 129 3.91 -0.91 -10.17
N ILE A 130 2.86 -1.23 -9.43
CA ILE A 130 1.88 -2.23 -9.80
C ILE A 130 0.54 -1.55 -10.04
N GLU A 131 -0.11 -1.88 -11.16
CA GLU A 131 -1.45 -1.40 -11.52
C GLU A 131 -2.44 -2.55 -11.42
N THR A 132 -3.58 -2.30 -10.79
CA THR A 132 -4.74 -3.19 -10.81
C THR A 132 -5.96 -2.41 -11.26
N ARG A 133 -6.70 -2.97 -12.22
CA ARG A 133 -7.98 -2.42 -12.66
C ARG A 133 -9.11 -3.08 -11.89
N VAL A 134 -9.97 -2.27 -11.29
CA VAL A 134 -11.14 -2.70 -10.52
C VAL A 134 -12.39 -2.12 -11.14
N ARG A 135 -13.44 -2.94 -11.28
CA ARG A 135 -14.77 -2.49 -11.70
C ARG A 135 -15.75 -2.68 -10.56
N PHE A 136 -16.46 -1.62 -10.19
CA PHE A 136 -17.58 -1.69 -9.25
C PHE A 136 -18.91 -1.92 -9.96
N LYS A 137 -19.84 -2.60 -9.28
CA LYS A 137 -21.26 -2.59 -9.62
C LYS A 137 -21.79 -1.16 -9.59
N ARG A 138 -22.95 -0.92 -10.19
CA ARG A 138 -23.67 0.32 -9.94
C ARG A 138 -24.15 0.29 -8.48
N LEU A 139 -23.73 1.28 -7.69
CA LEU A 139 -24.12 1.42 -6.28
C LEU A 139 -25.44 2.18 -6.20
N SER A 140 -26.39 1.67 -5.42
CA SER A 140 -27.59 2.42 -5.04
C SER A 140 -27.25 3.45 -3.95
N GLU A 141 -28.16 4.36 -3.69
CA GLU A 141 -27.99 5.29 -2.57
C GLU A 141 -27.94 4.53 -1.23
N GLU A 142 -28.71 3.48 -1.10
CA GLU A 142 -28.72 2.60 0.07
C GLU A 142 -27.38 1.88 0.26
N ASP A 143 -26.77 1.34 -0.81
CA ASP A 143 -25.41 0.77 -0.76
C ASP A 143 -24.39 1.80 -0.21
N ILE A 144 -24.47 3.05 -0.71
CA ILE A 144 -23.55 4.12 -0.30
C ILE A 144 -23.76 4.48 1.17
N GLN A 145 -25.00 4.69 1.59
CA GLN A 145 -25.31 5.09 2.97
C GLN A 145 -24.94 3.99 3.96
N ALA A 146 -25.27 2.73 3.66
CA ALA A 146 -24.89 1.59 4.50
C ALA A 146 -23.39 1.45 4.63
N TYR A 147 -22.64 1.60 3.52
CA TYR A 147 -21.19 1.54 3.56
C TYR A 147 -20.56 2.72 4.32
N ILE A 148 -21.09 3.94 4.15
CA ILE A 148 -20.67 5.10 4.94
C ILE A 148 -20.88 4.85 6.43
N GLY A 149 -22.03 4.27 6.81
CA GLY A 149 -22.34 3.91 8.19
C GLY A 149 -21.38 2.91 8.80
N SER A 150 -20.79 2.01 8.00
CA SER A 150 -19.79 1.04 8.50
C SER A 150 -18.48 1.66 8.97
N GLY A 151 -18.13 2.85 8.51
CA GLY A 151 -16.88 3.51 8.82
C GLY A 151 -15.63 2.91 8.16
N GLU A 152 -15.74 1.83 7.39
CA GLU A 152 -14.58 1.16 6.74
C GLU A 152 -13.80 2.07 5.79
N TRP A 153 -14.43 3.11 5.26
CA TRP A 153 -13.85 4.05 4.31
C TRP A 153 -12.77 4.97 4.91
N ARG A 154 -12.75 5.11 6.25
CA ARG A 154 -11.88 6.09 6.93
C ARG A 154 -10.40 5.84 6.62
N GLY A 155 -9.69 6.90 6.18
CA GLY A 155 -8.28 6.86 5.84
C GLY A 155 -7.92 5.94 4.65
N LYS A 156 -8.88 5.63 3.78
CA LYS A 156 -8.66 4.78 2.61
C LYS A 156 -8.61 5.60 1.33
N ALA A 157 -7.61 5.34 0.48
CA ALA A 157 -7.55 5.92 -0.85
C ALA A 157 -8.79 5.53 -1.65
N GLY A 158 -9.48 6.52 -2.22
CA GLY A 158 -10.74 6.32 -2.92
C GLY A 158 -11.93 5.93 -2.03
N GLY A 159 -11.79 6.02 -0.70
CA GLY A 159 -12.85 5.84 0.27
C GLY A 159 -13.37 4.40 0.38
N TYR A 160 -12.58 3.36 0.09
CA TYR A 160 -13.02 1.98 0.25
C TYR A 160 -11.92 1.00 0.66
N ALA A 161 -12.32 -0.13 1.24
CA ALA A 161 -11.48 -1.23 1.64
C ALA A 161 -11.93 -2.53 0.95
N VAL A 162 -11.16 -3.02 -0.04
CA VAL A 162 -11.53 -4.20 -0.84
C VAL A 162 -11.60 -5.50 -0.01
N GLN A 163 -10.89 -5.58 1.08
CA GLN A 163 -10.89 -6.72 2.01
C GLN A 163 -12.06 -6.71 3.00
N GLY A 164 -12.88 -5.67 3.00
CA GLY A 164 -14.07 -5.54 3.82
C GLY A 164 -15.36 -5.58 2.99
N ILE A 165 -16.39 -4.86 3.45
CA ILE A 165 -17.72 -4.81 2.85
C ILE A 165 -17.64 -4.39 1.37
N ALA A 166 -16.75 -3.44 1.03
CA ALA A 166 -16.61 -2.98 -0.35
C ALA A 166 -16.08 -4.06 -1.32
N GLY A 167 -15.59 -5.19 -0.82
CA GLY A 167 -15.35 -6.37 -1.65
C GLY A 167 -16.59 -6.85 -2.40
N SER A 168 -17.78 -6.69 -1.79
CA SER A 168 -19.08 -7.02 -2.41
C SER A 168 -19.48 -6.09 -3.56
N PHE A 169 -18.82 -4.95 -3.71
CA PHE A 169 -19.06 -4.02 -4.81
C PHE A 169 -18.25 -4.37 -6.07
N VAL A 170 -17.21 -5.22 -5.92
CA VAL A 170 -16.28 -5.56 -7.00
C VAL A 170 -16.90 -6.58 -7.95
N VAL A 171 -17.19 -6.17 -9.18
CA VAL A 171 -17.67 -7.04 -10.26
C VAL A 171 -16.52 -7.74 -10.97
N LYS A 172 -15.39 -7.03 -11.13
CA LYS A 172 -14.21 -7.55 -11.83
C LYS A 172 -12.94 -6.89 -11.32
N MET A 173 -11.91 -7.70 -11.17
CA MET A 173 -10.55 -7.24 -10.87
C MET A 173 -9.59 -7.85 -11.89
N VAL A 174 -8.70 -7.03 -12.46
CA VAL A 174 -7.64 -7.47 -13.38
C VAL A 174 -6.32 -6.96 -12.83
N GLY A 175 -5.51 -7.85 -12.32
CA GLY A 175 -4.26 -7.58 -11.63
C GLY A 175 -4.19 -8.27 -10.26
N SER A 176 -3.55 -7.63 -9.28
CA SER A 176 -3.28 -8.20 -7.96
C SER A 176 -4.25 -7.68 -6.91
N TYR A 177 -4.91 -8.59 -6.19
CA TYR A 177 -5.74 -8.26 -5.02
C TYR A 177 -4.91 -7.59 -3.92
N THR A 178 -3.72 -8.14 -3.63
CA THR A 178 -2.84 -7.60 -2.59
C THR A 178 -2.32 -6.20 -2.92
N ASN A 179 -2.18 -5.89 -4.23
CA ASN A 179 -1.94 -4.52 -4.69
C ASN A 179 -3.08 -3.58 -4.29
N VAL A 180 -4.34 -3.99 -4.45
CA VAL A 180 -5.50 -3.15 -4.09
C VAL A 180 -5.61 -2.98 -2.58
N VAL A 181 -5.28 -4.00 -1.79
CA VAL A 181 -5.20 -3.92 -0.32
C VAL A 181 -4.12 -2.93 0.14
N GLY A 182 -2.99 -2.85 -0.62
CA GLY A 182 -1.98 -1.81 -0.42
C GLY A 182 -0.53 -2.27 -0.34
N LEU A 183 -0.25 -3.57 -0.58
CA LEU A 183 1.10 -4.12 -0.71
C LEU A 183 1.09 -5.31 -1.69
N PRO A 184 1.59 -5.14 -2.92
CA PRO A 184 1.64 -6.24 -3.89
C PRO A 184 2.65 -7.29 -3.44
N LEU A 185 2.14 -8.44 -2.92
CA LEU A 185 2.97 -9.44 -2.24
C LEU A 185 3.98 -10.10 -3.19
N TYR A 186 3.56 -10.48 -4.40
CA TYR A 186 4.45 -11.12 -5.35
C TYR A 186 5.68 -10.25 -5.63
N GLU A 187 5.47 -8.97 -5.92
CA GLU A 187 6.54 -8.04 -6.24
C GLU A 187 7.37 -7.69 -5.00
N SER A 188 6.74 -7.60 -3.83
CA SER A 188 7.45 -7.34 -2.56
C SER A 188 8.38 -8.48 -2.18
N VAL A 189 7.89 -9.73 -2.23
CA VAL A 189 8.68 -10.94 -1.93
C VAL A 189 9.79 -11.12 -2.96
N THR A 190 9.48 -10.93 -4.25
CA THR A 190 10.46 -11.04 -5.33
C THR A 190 11.56 -9.99 -5.19
N LEU A 191 11.20 -8.76 -4.84
CA LEU A 191 12.15 -7.67 -4.69
C LEU A 191 13.06 -7.90 -3.47
N LEU A 192 12.50 -8.28 -2.34
CA LEU A 192 13.25 -8.62 -1.12
C LEU A 192 14.22 -9.78 -1.36
N GLY A 193 13.73 -10.88 -1.95
CA GLY A 193 14.55 -12.05 -2.25
C GLY A 193 15.64 -11.76 -3.28
N GLY A 194 15.34 -10.95 -4.30
CA GLY A 194 16.32 -10.55 -5.33
C GLY A 194 17.45 -9.68 -4.80
N GLU A 195 17.22 -8.94 -3.71
CA GLU A 195 18.25 -8.13 -3.04
C GLU A 195 18.90 -8.86 -1.84
N GLY A 196 18.61 -10.16 -1.66
CA GLY A 196 19.29 -11.04 -0.70
C GLY A 196 18.62 -11.12 0.68
N PHE A 197 17.40 -10.61 0.84
CA PHE A 197 16.64 -10.86 2.08
C PHE A 197 16.12 -12.31 2.09
N PRO A 198 16.27 -13.08 3.21
CA PRO A 198 15.91 -14.49 3.27
C PRO A 198 14.39 -14.70 3.46
N VAL A 199 13.62 -14.41 2.43
CA VAL A 199 12.14 -14.43 2.45
C VAL A 199 11.54 -15.77 2.89
N ARG A 200 12.23 -16.89 2.66
CA ARG A 200 11.75 -18.24 3.02
C ARG A 200 12.06 -18.64 4.46
N PHE A 201 12.80 -17.84 5.20
CA PHE A 201 13.17 -18.16 6.58
C PHE A 201 11.94 -18.37 7.49
N GLY A 202 10.93 -17.52 7.35
CA GLY A 202 9.66 -17.66 8.08
C GLY A 202 8.81 -18.84 7.64
N TRP A 203 8.94 -19.31 6.41
CA TRP A 203 8.15 -20.44 5.90
C TRP A 203 8.53 -21.79 6.54
N LEU A 204 9.79 -21.92 6.94
CA LEU A 204 10.30 -23.14 7.57
C LEU A 204 9.94 -23.24 9.06
N ASN A 205 9.56 -22.14 9.69
CA ASN A 205 9.25 -22.02 11.11
C ASN A 205 7.74 -21.76 11.37
N ALA A 206 6.92 -21.74 10.32
CA ALA A 206 5.47 -21.59 10.42
C ALA A 206 4.84 -22.98 10.62
N SER A 207 4.96 -23.52 11.84
CA SER A 207 4.28 -24.75 12.30
C SER A 207 3.40 -24.42 13.49
#